data_83e7f441e75bd5c2e9a65d72a799d9ea
#
_entry.id   83e7f441e75bd5c2e9a65d72a799d9ea
#
_cell.length_a   1.000
_cell.length_b   1.000
_cell.length_c   1.000
_cell.angle_alpha   90.00
_cell.angle_beta   90.00
_cell.angle_gamma   90.00
#
_symmetry.space_group_name_H-M   'P 1'
#
loop_
_entity.id
_entity.type
_entity.pdbx_description
1 polymer ?
#
loop_
_entity_poly.entity_id
_entity_poly.type
_entity_poly.pdbx_seq_one_letter_code
_entity_poly.pdbx_strand_id
1 'polypeptide(L)'
;MTRIFLIRHAEPAEAWGGDAHDPGLSARGRAQAEAAATALAQFGALDVVSSPMRRCVETATPFAGLVGVAPRIEPRVSEVVAPVEVSDRRAWLKTCFPWDEGAERRRWASLDPALRAWRDEAVSALKALRRDTAVFSHFIAINAISSHALERDESIVCTPAHASITELMLADGALRVVRMGVELQSDDVR
;
A
#
# COMPACT_ATOMS: atom_id res chain seq x y z
N MET A 1 16.80 4.11 14.39
CA MET A 1 16.40 3.68 13.02
C MET A 1 15.25 2.70 13.14
N THR A 2 14.25 2.78 12.27
CA THR A 2 13.05 1.92 12.28
C THR A 2 12.86 1.35 10.88
N ARG A 3 12.77 0.03 10.73
CA ARG A 3 12.42 -0.63 9.46
C ARG A 3 10.91 -0.65 9.30
N ILE A 4 10.46 -0.36 8.09
CA ILE A 4 9.04 -0.37 7.76
C ILE A 4 8.87 -1.24 6.52
N PHE A 5 8.05 -2.25 6.63
CA PHE A 5 7.68 -3.13 5.53
C PHE A 5 6.30 -2.72 5.05
N LEU A 6 6.21 -2.15 3.84
CA LEU A 6 4.94 -1.82 3.19
C LEU A 6 4.48 -3.00 2.36
N ILE A 7 3.33 -3.56 2.69
CA ILE A 7 2.74 -4.70 2.01
C ILE A 7 1.48 -4.24 1.26
N ARG A 8 1.43 -4.45 -0.07
CA ARG A 8 0.18 -4.32 -0.79
C ARG A 8 -0.75 -5.44 -0.36
N HIS A 9 -2.05 -5.13 -0.14
CA HIS A 9 -3.04 -6.18 0.12
C HIS A 9 -2.96 -7.30 -0.94
N ALA A 10 -3.23 -8.52 -0.54
CA ALA A 10 -3.32 -9.67 -1.42
C ALA A 10 -4.52 -9.58 -2.38
N GLU A 11 -4.62 -10.47 -3.34
CA GLU A 11 -5.66 -10.44 -4.37
C GLU A 11 -7.06 -10.47 -3.75
N PRO A 12 -7.91 -9.46 -4.03
CA PRO A 12 -9.27 -9.42 -3.54
C PRO A 12 -10.16 -10.42 -4.30
N ALA A 13 -11.24 -10.86 -3.66
CA ALA A 13 -12.21 -11.80 -4.24
C ALA A 13 -12.92 -11.23 -5.47
N GLU A 14 -13.08 -9.91 -5.53
CA GLU A 14 -13.67 -9.20 -6.65
C GLU A 14 -12.70 -8.17 -7.19
N ALA A 15 -12.67 -8.04 -8.53
CA ALA A 15 -11.90 -7.00 -9.18
C ALA A 15 -12.48 -5.61 -8.87
N TRP A 16 -11.67 -4.57 -9.02
CA TRP A 16 -12.07 -3.18 -8.90
C TRP A 16 -13.32 -2.86 -9.72
N GLY A 17 -14.33 -2.25 -9.06
CA GLY A 17 -15.60 -1.90 -9.70
C GLY A 17 -16.66 -3.02 -9.65
N GLY A 18 -16.42 -4.12 -8.94
CA GLY A 18 -17.44 -5.10 -8.60
C GLY A 18 -18.49 -4.56 -7.61
N ASP A 19 -19.54 -5.33 -7.40
CA ASP A 19 -20.69 -4.92 -6.56
C ASP A 19 -20.33 -4.81 -5.06
N ALA A 20 -19.29 -5.51 -4.60
CA ALA A 20 -18.86 -5.45 -3.21
C ALA A 20 -18.04 -4.19 -2.91
N HIS A 21 -18.53 -3.38 -2.00
CA HIS A 21 -17.87 -2.13 -1.58
C HIS A 21 -16.52 -2.37 -0.90
N ASP A 22 -16.34 -3.46 -0.16
CA ASP A 22 -15.10 -3.83 0.54
C ASP A 22 -14.88 -5.36 0.49
N PRO A 23 -14.48 -5.92 -0.66
CA PRO A 23 -14.29 -7.34 -0.82
C PRO A 23 -13.15 -7.87 0.05
N GLY A 24 -13.32 -9.06 0.61
CA GLY A 24 -12.26 -9.83 1.24
C GLY A 24 -11.30 -10.44 0.20
N LEU A 25 -10.43 -11.36 0.63
CA LEU A 25 -9.45 -12.00 -0.25
C LEU A 25 -10.05 -13.15 -1.05
N SER A 26 -9.57 -13.33 -2.29
CA SER A 26 -9.77 -14.53 -3.08
C SER A 26 -9.07 -15.75 -2.44
N ALA A 27 -9.30 -16.96 -2.96
CA ALA A 27 -8.54 -18.13 -2.55
C ALA A 27 -7.03 -17.96 -2.81
N ARG A 28 -6.68 -17.39 -3.98
CA ARG A 28 -5.28 -17.04 -4.32
C ARG A 28 -4.75 -15.96 -3.38
N GLY A 29 -5.57 -14.95 -3.06
CA GLY A 29 -5.21 -13.89 -2.14
C GLY A 29 -4.88 -14.40 -0.73
N ARG A 30 -5.63 -15.38 -0.23
CA ARG A 30 -5.31 -16.01 1.05
C ARG A 30 -3.95 -16.73 1.02
N ALA A 31 -3.66 -17.48 -0.04
CA ALA A 31 -2.34 -18.11 -0.21
C ALA A 31 -1.21 -17.08 -0.31
N GLN A 32 -1.45 -15.93 -0.99
CA GLN A 32 -0.49 -14.83 -1.05
C GLN A 32 -0.26 -14.19 0.33
N ALA A 33 -1.30 -14.05 1.15
CA ALA A 33 -1.18 -13.52 2.51
C ALA A 33 -0.34 -14.43 3.42
N GLU A 34 -0.52 -15.76 3.32
CA GLU A 34 0.30 -16.74 4.03
C GLU A 34 1.78 -16.70 3.58
N ALA A 35 2.02 -16.58 2.27
CA ALA A 35 3.38 -16.45 1.74
C ALA A 35 4.06 -15.17 2.23
N ALA A 36 3.33 -14.03 2.25
CA ALA A 36 3.83 -12.78 2.79
C ALA A 36 4.12 -12.87 4.30
N ALA A 37 3.27 -13.54 5.06
CA ALA A 37 3.49 -13.78 6.49
C ALA A 37 4.78 -14.59 6.73
N THR A 38 5.01 -15.63 5.95
CA THR A 38 6.24 -16.44 6.01
C THR A 38 7.48 -15.60 5.67
N ALA A 39 7.38 -14.75 4.64
CA ALA A 39 8.48 -13.85 4.25
C ALA A 39 8.76 -12.78 5.32
N LEU A 40 7.75 -12.26 6.01
CA LEU A 40 7.91 -11.28 7.08
C LEU A 40 8.49 -11.90 8.36
N ALA A 41 8.20 -13.17 8.64
CA ALA A 41 8.67 -13.86 9.85
C ALA A 41 10.20 -13.89 10.00
N GLN A 42 10.95 -13.85 8.89
CA GLN A 42 12.42 -13.77 8.93
C GLN A 42 12.96 -12.49 9.56
N PHE A 43 12.15 -11.44 9.65
CA PHE A 43 12.57 -10.14 10.22
C PHE A 43 12.30 -10.04 11.74
N GLY A 44 11.76 -11.09 12.36
CA GLY A 44 11.46 -11.16 13.78
C GLY A 44 10.12 -10.53 14.16
N ALA A 45 10.00 -10.13 15.42
CA ALA A 45 8.78 -9.52 15.93
C ALA A 45 8.64 -8.08 15.39
N LEU A 46 7.63 -7.86 14.56
CA LEU A 46 7.25 -6.55 14.03
C LEU A 46 5.92 -6.12 14.65
N ASP A 47 5.74 -4.81 14.86
CA ASP A 47 4.42 -4.26 15.07
C ASP A 47 3.60 -4.44 13.77
N VAL A 48 2.29 -4.60 13.89
CA VAL A 48 1.41 -4.80 12.73
C VAL A 48 0.42 -3.65 12.63
N VAL A 49 0.43 -2.99 11.49
CA VAL A 49 -0.46 -1.87 11.15
C VAL A 49 -1.21 -2.21 9.87
N SER A 50 -2.50 -1.90 9.81
CA SER A 50 -3.32 -2.16 8.62
C SER A 50 -4.25 -0.99 8.31
N SER A 51 -4.45 -0.72 7.02
CA SER A 51 -5.63 -0.02 6.54
C SER A 51 -6.91 -0.70 7.08
N PRO A 52 -7.99 0.06 7.34
CA PRO A 52 -9.26 -0.51 7.80
C PRO A 52 -9.95 -1.40 6.77
N MET A 53 -9.55 -1.34 5.48
CA MET A 53 -10.18 -2.13 4.42
C MET A 53 -9.99 -3.62 4.65
N ARG A 54 -11.07 -4.39 4.50
CA ARG A 54 -11.13 -5.82 4.78
C ARG A 54 -9.99 -6.61 4.12
N ARG A 55 -9.71 -6.37 2.85
CA ARG A 55 -8.60 -7.01 2.12
C ARG A 55 -7.23 -6.78 2.75
N CYS A 56 -6.99 -5.61 3.37
CA CYS A 56 -5.74 -5.34 4.08
C CYS A 56 -5.69 -6.07 5.42
N VAL A 57 -6.79 -6.04 6.18
CA VAL A 57 -6.90 -6.74 7.46
C VAL A 57 -6.73 -8.24 7.27
N GLU A 58 -7.41 -8.83 6.27
CA GLU A 58 -7.27 -10.26 5.94
C GLU A 58 -5.85 -10.61 5.47
N THR A 59 -5.15 -9.70 4.76
CA THR A 59 -3.74 -9.91 4.38
C THR A 59 -2.82 -9.86 5.61
N ALA A 60 -3.11 -9.01 6.59
CA ALA A 60 -2.32 -8.88 7.81
C ALA A 60 -2.51 -10.05 8.79
N THR A 61 -3.69 -10.68 8.76
CA THR A 61 -4.11 -11.68 9.76
C THR A 61 -3.13 -12.85 9.95
N PRO A 62 -2.60 -13.50 8.89
CA PRO A 62 -1.66 -14.61 9.07
C PRO A 62 -0.38 -14.17 9.80
N PHE A 63 0.21 -13.05 9.43
CA PHE A 63 1.42 -12.55 10.08
C PHE A 63 1.15 -12.09 11.52
N ALA A 64 0.05 -11.38 11.75
CA ALA A 64 -0.37 -10.97 13.08
C ALA A 64 -0.56 -12.17 14.03
N GLY A 65 -1.13 -13.26 13.52
CA GLY A 65 -1.24 -14.54 14.23
C GLY A 65 0.12 -15.15 14.59
N LEU A 66 1.09 -15.13 13.66
CA LEU A 66 2.45 -15.64 13.91
C LEU A 66 3.19 -14.87 15.00
N VAL A 67 3.02 -13.54 15.07
CA VAL A 67 3.70 -12.70 16.08
C VAL A 67 2.85 -12.47 17.33
N GLY A 68 1.62 -12.99 17.38
CA GLY A 68 0.75 -12.97 18.56
C GLY A 68 0.18 -11.58 18.88
N VAL A 69 -0.05 -10.72 17.88
CA VAL A 69 -0.61 -9.39 18.07
C VAL A 69 -1.84 -9.16 17.20
N ALA A 70 -2.70 -8.22 17.59
CA ALA A 70 -3.77 -7.75 16.70
C ALA A 70 -3.27 -6.60 15.83
N PRO A 71 -3.65 -6.53 14.53
CA PRO A 71 -3.31 -5.40 13.69
C PRO A 71 -3.90 -4.09 14.25
N ARG A 72 -3.06 -3.08 14.42
CA ARG A 72 -3.52 -1.71 14.73
C ARG A 72 -4.04 -1.07 13.45
N ILE A 73 -5.28 -0.62 13.48
CA ILE A 73 -5.90 0.05 12.34
C ILE A 73 -5.39 1.49 12.24
N GLU A 74 -4.94 1.86 11.05
CA GLU A 74 -4.44 3.19 10.72
C GLU A 74 -5.12 3.69 9.41
N PRO A 75 -6.15 4.53 9.51
CA PRO A 75 -6.88 5.01 8.34
C PRO A 75 -6.02 5.78 7.31
N ARG A 76 -4.95 6.44 7.74
CA ARG A 76 -4.07 7.22 6.85
C ARG A 76 -3.25 6.39 5.88
N VAL A 77 -3.15 5.07 6.08
CA VAL A 77 -2.54 4.16 5.10
C VAL A 77 -3.57 3.50 4.18
N SER A 78 -4.81 4.02 4.17
CA SER A 78 -5.86 3.58 3.24
C SER A 78 -5.61 4.07 1.83
N GLU A 79 -6.29 3.42 0.88
CA GLU A 79 -6.29 3.86 -0.53
C GLU A 79 -7.01 5.21 -0.66
N VAL A 80 -6.55 6.00 -1.61
CA VAL A 80 -7.18 7.28 -1.93
C VAL A 80 -8.65 7.13 -2.27
N VAL A 81 -9.47 8.02 -1.74
CA VAL A 81 -10.92 8.04 -1.97
C VAL A 81 -11.23 9.05 -3.08
N ALA A 82 -11.96 8.58 -4.10
CA ALA A 82 -12.46 9.49 -5.13
C ALA A 82 -13.50 10.46 -4.55
N PRO A 83 -13.57 11.70 -5.04
CA PRO A 83 -14.66 12.63 -4.69
C PRO A 83 -16.04 12.01 -4.92
N VAL A 84 -17.03 12.42 -4.13
CA VAL A 84 -18.40 11.84 -4.16
C VAL A 84 -19.06 12.01 -5.53
N GLU A 85 -18.73 13.06 -6.26
CA GLU A 85 -19.26 13.39 -7.58
C GLU A 85 -18.74 12.47 -8.70
N VAL A 86 -17.70 11.68 -8.41
CA VAL A 86 -17.07 10.79 -9.39
C VAL A 86 -17.85 9.49 -9.50
N SER A 87 -18.55 9.30 -10.61
CA SER A 87 -19.31 8.08 -10.91
C SER A 87 -18.42 6.90 -11.33
N ASP A 88 -17.34 7.17 -12.09
CA ASP A 88 -16.36 6.17 -12.51
C ASP A 88 -15.04 6.38 -11.74
N ARG A 89 -14.95 5.72 -10.58
CA ARG A 89 -13.77 5.77 -9.72
C ARG A 89 -12.51 5.25 -10.42
N ARG A 90 -12.62 4.21 -11.26
CA ARG A 90 -11.47 3.62 -11.94
C ARG A 90 -10.88 4.58 -12.97
N ALA A 91 -11.73 5.18 -13.79
CA ALA A 91 -11.32 6.20 -14.77
C ALA A 91 -10.68 7.41 -14.08
N TRP A 92 -11.28 7.88 -12.98
CA TRP A 92 -10.73 8.98 -12.18
C TRP A 92 -9.34 8.65 -11.65
N LEU A 93 -9.15 7.45 -11.08
CA LEU A 93 -7.84 7.03 -10.58
C LEU A 93 -6.79 6.95 -11.69
N LYS A 94 -7.15 6.39 -12.84
CA LYS A 94 -6.24 6.35 -14.01
C LYS A 94 -5.87 7.75 -14.50
N THR A 95 -6.76 8.71 -14.38
CA THR A 95 -6.49 10.11 -14.73
C THR A 95 -5.51 10.78 -13.76
N CYS A 96 -5.68 10.55 -12.45
CA CYS A 96 -4.80 11.10 -11.43
C CYS A 96 -3.47 10.34 -11.30
N PHE A 97 -3.52 9.03 -11.48
CA PHE A 97 -2.42 8.09 -11.23
C PHE A 97 -2.26 7.13 -12.42
N PRO A 98 -1.78 7.58 -13.58
CA PRO A 98 -1.64 6.73 -14.77
C PRO A 98 -0.54 5.69 -14.54
N TRP A 99 -0.94 4.42 -14.35
CA TRP A 99 -0.02 3.30 -14.08
C TRP A 99 0.23 2.39 -15.27
N ASP A 100 -0.49 2.56 -16.38
CA ASP A 100 -0.32 1.73 -17.57
C ASP A 100 1.11 1.89 -18.14
N GLU A 101 1.61 0.86 -18.80
CA GLU A 101 2.92 0.87 -19.43
C GLU A 101 2.99 1.98 -20.49
N GLY A 102 4.07 2.75 -20.48
CA GLY A 102 4.26 3.89 -21.40
C GLY A 102 3.41 5.12 -21.10
N ALA A 103 2.52 5.09 -20.13
CA ALA A 103 1.75 6.26 -19.75
C ALA A 103 2.62 7.36 -19.13
N GLU A 104 2.37 8.62 -19.51
CA GLU A 104 3.04 9.76 -18.89
C GLU A 104 2.61 9.88 -17.43
N ARG A 105 3.58 9.87 -16.51
CA ARG A 105 3.31 9.93 -15.07
C ARG A 105 2.94 11.36 -14.66
N ARG A 106 1.84 11.50 -13.93
CA ARG A 106 1.45 12.79 -13.33
C ARG A 106 2.41 13.12 -12.19
N ARG A 107 2.65 14.41 -12.00
CA ARG A 107 3.46 14.91 -10.90
C ARG A 107 2.59 15.27 -9.70
N TRP A 108 3.02 14.97 -8.49
CA TRP A 108 2.32 15.35 -7.26
C TRP A 108 2.05 16.84 -7.21
N ALA A 109 3.02 17.67 -7.63
CA ALA A 109 2.87 19.12 -7.67
C ALA A 109 1.69 19.57 -8.57
N SER A 110 1.31 18.78 -9.57
CA SER A 110 0.20 19.09 -10.51
C SER A 110 -1.15 18.49 -10.09
N LEU A 111 -1.19 17.67 -9.03
CA LEU A 111 -2.42 17.06 -8.54
C LEU A 111 -3.18 18.01 -7.60
N ASP A 112 -4.46 17.69 -7.40
CA ASP A 112 -5.33 18.40 -6.48
C ASP A 112 -4.70 18.54 -5.08
N PRO A 113 -4.81 19.70 -4.41
CA PRO A 113 -4.31 19.89 -3.06
C PRO A 113 -4.77 18.84 -2.05
N ALA A 114 -6.00 18.32 -2.17
CA ALA A 114 -6.52 17.27 -1.29
C ALA A 114 -5.76 15.95 -1.46
N LEU A 115 -5.34 15.61 -2.69
CA LEU A 115 -4.52 14.42 -2.95
C LEU A 115 -3.11 14.57 -2.36
N ARG A 116 -2.55 15.77 -2.43
CA ARG A 116 -1.25 16.07 -1.81
C ARG A 116 -1.32 15.98 -0.28
N ALA A 117 -2.36 16.54 0.32
CA ALA A 117 -2.61 16.45 1.75
C ALA A 117 -2.77 14.98 2.20
N TRP A 118 -3.54 14.19 1.46
CA TRP A 118 -3.67 12.75 1.71
C TRP A 118 -2.31 12.02 1.67
N ARG A 119 -1.46 12.32 0.68
CA ARG A 119 -0.09 11.78 0.60
C ARG A 119 0.72 12.15 1.85
N ASP A 120 0.67 13.42 2.25
CA ASP A 120 1.43 13.93 3.40
C ASP A 120 0.98 13.27 4.71
N GLU A 121 -0.32 13.02 4.86
CA GLU A 121 -0.87 12.27 5.99
C GLU A 121 -0.40 10.82 6.02
N ALA A 122 -0.39 10.12 4.87
CA ALA A 122 0.14 8.76 4.77
C ALA A 122 1.63 8.70 5.15
N VAL A 123 2.43 9.61 4.63
CA VAL A 123 3.86 9.75 4.98
C VAL A 123 4.03 10.04 6.47
N SER A 124 3.24 10.96 7.02
CA SER A 124 3.28 11.32 8.45
C SER A 124 2.94 10.13 9.34
N ALA A 125 1.98 9.28 8.95
CA ALA A 125 1.65 8.07 9.69
C ALA A 125 2.86 7.13 9.83
N LEU A 126 3.65 6.96 8.76
CA LEU A 126 4.86 6.13 8.81
C LEU A 126 5.99 6.79 9.61
N LYS A 127 6.18 8.09 9.47
CA LYS A 127 7.19 8.84 10.26
C LYS A 127 6.91 8.83 11.77
N ALA A 128 5.67 8.55 12.16
CA ALA A 128 5.28 8.42 13.57
C ALA A 128 5.64 7.06 14.18
N LEU A 129 6.00 6.06 13.38
CA LEU A 129 6.37 4.72 13.87
C LEU A 129 7.68 4.77 14.66
N ARG A 130 7.75 3.97 15.73
CA ARG A 130 8.92 3.94 16.64
C ARG A 130 9.58 2.58 16.72
N ARG A 131 8.95 1.56 16.15
CA ARG A 131 9.41 0.16 16.13
C ARG A 131 9.33 -0.39 14.73
N ASP A 132 10.09 -1.43 14.45
CA ASP A 132 10.02 -2.16 13.19
C ASP A 132 8.58 -2.64 12.98
N THR A 133 7.99 -2.31 11.83
CA THR A 133 6.55 -2.43 11.60
C THR A 133 6.24 -2.98 10.21
N ALA A 134 5.33 -3.95 10.15
CA ALA A 134 4.66 -4.37 8.91
C ALA A 134 3.38 -3.52 8.71
N VAL A 135 3.27 -2.85 7.57
CA VAL A 135 2.16 -1.94 7.23
C VAL A 135 1.43 -2.47 6.00
N PHE A 136 0.19 -2.91 6.18
CA PHE A 136 -0.64 -3.46 5.10
C PHE A 136 -1.51 -2.37 4.49
N SER A 137 -1.31 -2.12 3.20
CA SER A 137 -1.83 -0.95 2.50
C SER A 137 -2.21 -1.27 1.04
N HIS A 138 -2.23 -0.27 0.18
CA HIS A 138 -2.80 -0.31 -1.15
C HIS A 138 -1.83 0.20 -2.21
N PHE A 139 -2.19 0.01 -3.48
CA PHE A 139 -1.36 0.33 -4.63
C PHE A 139 -0.97 1.82 -4.69
N ILE A 140 -1.95 2.75 -4.67
CA ILE A 140 -1.63 4.18 -4.76
C ILE A 140 -0.99 4.69 -3.47
N ALA A 141 -1.42 4.21 -2.30
CA ALA A 141 -0.82 4.58 -1.02
C ALA A 141 0.67 4.19 -0.96
N ILE A 142 1.04 3.00 -1.44
CA ILE A 142 2.44 2.57 -1.54
C ILE A 142 3.22 3.49 -2.50
N ASN A 143 2.64 3.86 -3.65
CA ASN A 143 3.27 4.80 -4.58
C ASN A 143 3.45 6.18 -3.95
N ALA A 144 2.45 6.70 -3.23
CA ALA A 144 2.51 7.98 -2.53
C ALA A 144 3.66 8.03 -1.52
N ILE A 145 3.80 6.97 -0.73
CA ILE A 145 4.86 6.86 0.27
C ILE A 145 6.22 6.63 -0.40
N SER A 146 6.29 5.73 -1.39
CA SER A 146 7.54 5.39 -2.08
C SER A 146 8.09 6.56 -2.88
N SER A 147 7.23 7.32 -3.57
CA SER A 147 7.66 8.53 -4.28
C SER A 147 8.27 9.57 -3.35
N HIS A 148 7.69 9.74 -2.13
CA HIS A 148 8.27 10.60 -1.10
C HIS A 148 9.64 10.07 -0.63
N ALA A 149 9.74 8.77 -0.36
CA ALA A 149 10.98 8.16 0.14
C ALA A 149 12.10 8.10 -0.91
N LEU A 150 11.75 8.17 -2.21
CA LEU A 150 12.67 8.27 -3.35
C LEU A 150 12.99 9.72 -3.74
N GLU A 151 12.39 10.71 -3.07
CA GLU A 151 12.49 12.13 -3.42
C GLU A 151 12.04 12.42 -4.86
N ARG A 152 11.03 11.66 -5.35
CA ARG A 152 10.47 11.80 -6.70
C ARG A 152 9.13 12.49 -6.67
N ASP A 153 8.85 13.28 -7.71
CA ASP A 153 7.58 14.01 -7.84
C ASP A 153 6.52 13.22 -8.65
N GLU A 154 6.88 12.10 -9.25
CA GLU A 154 5.92 11.25 -9.98
C GLU A 154 4.94 10.56 -9.04
N SER A 155 3.67 10.59 -9.42
CA SER A 155 2.58 9.98 -8.63
C SER A 155 2.62 8.45 -8.64
N ILE A 156 3.21 7.85 -9.66
CA ILE A 156 3.45 6.41 -9.79
C ILE A 156 4.94 6.19 -10.04
N VAL A 157 5.58 5.47 -9.15
CA VAL A 157 7.01 5.14 -9.20
C VAL A 157 7.26 3.62 -9.24
N CYS A 158 6.22 2.83 -9.01
CA CYS A 158 6.27 1.37 -9.04
C CYS A 158 4.88 0.77 -9.32
N THR A 159 4.87 -0.49 -9.70
CA THR A 159 3.65 -1.29 -9.90
C THR A 159 3.64 -2.49 -8.94
N PRO A 160 3.52 -2.29 -7.62
CA PRO A 160 3.70 -3.35 -6.64
C PRO A 160 2.69 -4.48 -6.88
N ALA A 161 3.16 -5.73 -6.95
CA ALA A 161 2.30 -6.91 -7.06
C ALA A 161 1.47 -7.13 -5.77
N HIS A 162 0.38 -7.91 -5.85
CA HIS A 162 -0.37 -8.30 -4.67
C HIS A 162 0.52 -9.01 -3.65
N ALA A 163 0.40 -8.67 -2.38
CA ALA A 163 1.21 -9.16 -1.27
C ALA A 163 2.73 -8.90 -1.41
N SER A 164 3.17 -8.06 -2.36
CA SER A 164 4.57 -7.64 -2.44
C SER A 164 4.96 -6.77 -1.24
N ILE A 165 6.24 -6.85 -0.87
CA ILE A 165 6.81 -6.19 0.31
C ILE A 165 7.86 -5.18 -0.15
N THR A 166 7.59 -3.90 0.07
CA THR A 166 8.56 -2.81 -0.11
C THR A 166 9.16 -2.48 1.25
N GLU A 167 10.49 -2.50 1.35
CA GLU A 167 11.22 -2.22 2.59
C GLU A 167 11.69 -0.77 2.61
N LEU A 168 11.33 -0.07 3.68
CA LEU A 168 11.75 1.30 3.95
C LEU A 168 12.55 1.38 5.26
N MET A 169 13.40 2.38 5.36
CA MET A 169 14.10 2.76 6.59
C MET A 169 13.67 4.17 6.99
N LEU A 170 13.24 4.31 8.24
CA LEU A 170 13.06 5.61 8.88
C LEU A 170 14.27 5.90 9.75
N ALA A 171 15.02 6.93 9.37
CA ALA A 171 16.20 7.41 10.11
C ALA A 171 16.21 8.94 10.10
N ASP A 172 16.45 9.54 11.25
CA ASP A 172 16.56 11.01 11.43
C ASP A 172 15.36 11.79 10.84
N GLY A 173 14.15 11.20 10.97
CA GLY A 173 12.91 11.78 10.45
C GLY A 173 12.71 11.64 8.94
N ALA A 174 13.67 11.05 8.21
CA ALA A 174 13.60 10.80 6.77
C ALA A 174 13.23 9.34 6.48
N LEU A 175 12.31 9.14 5.54
CA LEU A 175 12.02 7.82 4.96
C LEU A 175 12.92 7.60 3.73
N ARG A 176 13.50 6.41 3.62
CA ARG A 176 14.31 5.99 2.46
C ARG A 176 13.89 4.60 2.02
N VAL A 177 13.84 4.38 0.72
CA VAL A 177 13.62 3.03 0.17
C VAL A 177 14.90 2.21 0.30
N VAL A 178 14.80 1.06 0.95
CA VAL A 178 15.88 0.05 1.03
C VAL A 178 15.75 -0.93 -0.13
N ARG A 179 14.52 -1.42 -0.37
CA ARG A 179 14.22 -2.37 -1.44
C ARG A 179 12.78 -2.22 -1.90
N MET A 180 12.59 -2.09 -3.21
CA MET A 180 11.25 -2.13 -3.80
C MET A 180 10.71 -3.56 -3.79
N GLY A 181 9.39 -3.67 -3.61
CA GLY A 181 8.68 -4.94 -3.73
C GLY A 181 8.66 -5.46 -5.17
N VAL A 182 8.32 -6.74 -5.32
CA VAL A 182 8.10 -7.35 -6.64
C VAL A 182 7.00 -6.58 -7.36
N GLU A 183 7.24 -6.26 -8.63
CA GLU A 183 6.28 -5.56 -9.47
C GLU A 183 5.36 -6.53 -10.22
N LEU A 184 4.17 -6.03 -10.59
CA LEU A 184 3.25 -6.73 -11.47
C LEU A 184 3.92 -6.99 -12.81
N GLN A 185 3.79 -8.20 -13.34
CA GLN A 185 4.03 -8.45 -14.75
C GLN A 185 2.81 -7.93 -15.53
N SER A 186 3.02 -7.46 -16.76
CA SER A 186 2.06 -6.67 -17.56
C SER A 186 0.61 -7.20 -17.65
N ASP A 187 0.37 -8.45 -17.34
CA ASP A 187 -0.94 -9.11 -17.45
C ASP A 187 -1.78 -9.12 -16.15
N ASP A 188 -1.25 -8.67 -15.02
CA ASP A 188 -1.86 -8.83 -13.68
C ASP A 188 -2.47 -7.54 -13.08
N VAL A 189 -2.65 -6.48 -13.84
CA VAL A 189 -3.37 -5.27 -13.39
C VAL A 189 -4.88 -5.52 -13.43
N ARG A 190 -5.38 -6.23 -12.42
CA ARG A 190 -6.82 -6.44 -12.20
C ARG A 190 -7.32 -5.60 -11.03
#